data_0ed6c9c5fa45dc65300d80eb0e5b03a1
#
_entry.id   0ed6c9c5fa45dc65300d80eb0e5b03a1
#
_cell.length_a   1.000
_cell.length_b   1.000
_cell.length_c   1.000
_cell.angle_alpha   90.00
_cell.angle_beta   90.00
_cell.angle_gamma   90.00
#
_symmetry.space_group_name_H-M   'P 1'
#
loop_
_entity.id
_entity.type
_entity.pdbx_description
1 polymer ?
#
loop_
_entity_poly.entity_id
_entity_poly.type
_entity_poly.pdbx_seq_one_letter_code
_entity_poly.pdbx_strand_id
1 'polypeptide(L)'
;MLGTLCQKIGLDKFYIISKHNEEVCSGRTNLKKLGDILEAFIGALWMDSQYDFKVVYGFIVGLIEKHINIPKILMNNRNYKEQLQKIYQAKFHHTPTYTMLSSSTNLYTMAVLDKNGVHIGIGSAPTKKQAEQLAAKKALDQFN
;
A
#
# COMPACT_ATOMS: atom_id res chain seq x y z
N MET A 1 0.92 -6.91 -3.17
CA MET A 1 1.36 -7.94 -2.21
C MET A 1 0.82 -9.32 -2.56
N LEU A 2 -0.51 -9.55 -2.60
CA LEU A 2 -1.12 -10.86 -2.90
C LEU A 2 -0.66 -11.45 -4.24
N GLY A 3 -0.67 -10.66 -5.32
CA GLY A 3 -0.21 -11.14 -6.63
C GLY A 3 1.26 -11.59 -6.64
N THR A 4 2.12 -10.92 -5.88
CA THR A 4 3.52 -11.35 -5.72
C THR A 4 3.62 -12.66 -4.94
N LEU A 5 2.76 -12.88 -3.95
CA LEU A 5 2.68 -14.17 -3.24
C LEU A 5 2.18 -15.28 -4.16
N CYS A 6 1.17 -15.01 -4.99
CA CYS A 6 0.66 -15.93 -6.01
C CYS A 6 1.79 -16.43 -6.93
N GLN A 7 2.64 -15.53 -7.43
CA GLN A 7 3.82 -15.88 -8.23
C GLN A 7 4.84 -16.72 -7.45
N LYS A 8 5.12 -16.34 -6.20
CA LYS A 8 6.12 -17.03 -5.37
C LYS A 8 5.76 -18.49 -5.07
N ILE A 9 4.47 -18.81 -4.99
CA ILE A 9 3.99 -20.19 -4.81
C ILE A 9 3.66 -20.89 -6.13
N GLY A 10 3.81 -20.19 -7.27
CA GLY A 10 3.65 -20.77 -8.61
C GLY A 10 2.20 -20.94 -9.07
N LEU A 11 1.21 -20.35 -8.40
CA LEU A 11 -0.19 -20.42 -8.82
C LEU A 11 -0.47 -19.71 -10.16
N ASP A 12 0.34 -18.74 -10.52
CA ASP A 12 0.30 -18.04 -11.82
C ASP A 12 0.39 -18.99 -13.01
N LYS A 13 1.09 -20.11 -12.85
CA LYS A 13 1.25 -21.15 -13.90
C LYS A 13 -0.05 -21.90 -14.20
N PHE A 14 -0.93 -21.99 -13.24
CA PHE A 14 -2.20 -22.70 -13.34
C PHE A 14 -3.36 -21.79 -13.76
N TYR A 15 -3.08 -20.47 -13.93
CA TYR A 15 -4.09 -19.52 -14.36
C TYR A 15 -4.51 -19.75 -15.81
N ILE A 16 -5.78 -20.16 -16.01
CA ILE A 16 -6.38 -20.31 -17.34
C ILE A 16 -6.80 -18.92 -17.84
N ILE A 17 -6.25 -18.50 -18.96
CA ILE A 17 -6.40 -17.16 -19.51
C ILE A 17 -6.55 -17.26 -21.04
N SER A 18 -7.31 -16.37 -21.65
CA SER A 18 -7.43 -16.30 -23.11
C SER A 18 -6.11 -15.83 -23.74
N LYS A 19 -5.81 -16.29 -24.96
CA LYS A 19 -4.62 -15.88 -25.72
C LYS A 19 -4.51 -14.35 -25.83
N HIS A 20 -5.61 -13.67 -26.11
CA HIS A 20 -5.62 -12.20 -26.19
C HIS A 20 -5.16 -11.54 -24.87
N ASN A 21 -5.68 -12.00 -23.74
CA ASN A 21 -5.27 -11.48 -22.44
C ASN A 21 -3.82 -11.81 -22.10
N GLU A 22 -3.31 -12.95 -22.55
CA GLU A 22 -1.94 -13.38 -22.30
C GLU A 22 -0.94 -12.58 -23.16
N GLU A 23 -1.18 -12.51 -24.47
CA GLU A 23 -0.24 -11.95 -25.44
C GLU A 23 -0.32 -10.42 -25.54
N VAL A 24 -1.53 -9.85 -25.49
CA VAL A 24 -1.74 -8.40 -25.68
C VAL A 24 -1.81 -7.63 -24.37
N CYS A 25 -2.48 -8.18 -23.36
CA CYS A 25 -2.73 -7.48 -22.10
C CYS A 25 -1.77 -7.84 -20.97
N SER A 26 -0.77 -8.69 -21.24
CA SER A 26 0.17 -9.20 -20.21
C SER A 26 -0.56 -9.75 -18.97
N GLY A 27 -1.70 -10.40 -19.18
CA GLY A 27 -2.63 -10.78 -18.13
C GLY A 27 -2.04 -11.71 -17.09
N ARG A 28 -1.09 -12.60 -17.49
CA ARG A 28 -0.42 -13.54 -16.58
C ARG A 28 0.55 -12.84 -15.61
N THR A 29 1.02 -11.65 -15.93
CA THR A 29 1.92 -10.85 -15.05
C THR A 29 1.19 -9.75 -14.29
N ASN A 30 -0.12 -9.59 -14.50
CA ASN A 30 -0.92 -8.57 -13.83
C ASN A 30 -1.11 -8.92 -12.34
N LEU A 31 -0.39 -8.23 -11.47
CA LEU A 31 -0.38 -8.48 -10.03
C LEU A 31 -1.76 -8.36 -9.36
N LYS A 32 -2.68 -7.57 -9.93
CA LYS A 32 -4.05 -7.49 -9.40
C LYS A 32 -4.80 -8.79 -9.68
N LYS A 33 -4.81 -9.25 -10.93
CA LYS A 33 -5.43 -10.52 -11.32
C LYS A 33 -4.83 -11.71 -10.57
N LEU A 34 -3.51 -11.71 -10.37
CA LEU A 34 -2.84 -12.74 -9.58
C LEU A 34 -3.23 -12.69 -8.10
N GLY A 35 -3.53 -11.51 -7.58
CA GLY A 35 -4.11 -11.36 -6.25
C GLY A 35 -5.48 -12.03 -6.14
N ASP A 36 -6.36 -11.77 -7.10
CA ASP A 36 -7.69 -12.37 -7.17
C ASP A 36 -7.62 -13.91 -7.24
N ILE A 37 -6.61 -14.46 -7.94
CA ILE A 37 -6.37 -15.91 -8.01
C ILE A 37 -5.98 -16.48 -6.64
N LEU A 38 -5.11 -15.82 -5.90
CA LEU A 38 -4.74 -16.26 -4.57
C LEU A 38 -5.93 -16.22 -3.60
N GLU A 39 -6.77 -15.19 -3.70
CA GLU A 39 -8.00 -15.09 -2.91
C GLU A 39 -8.98 -16.23 -3.25
N ALA A 40 -9.17 -16.53 -4.54
CA ALA A 40 -9.99 -17.65 -5.00
C ALA A 40 -9.44 -19.00 -4.51
N PHE A 41 -8.11 -19.18 -4.53
CA PHE A 41 -7.47 -20.39 -4.01
C PHE A 41 -7.68 -20.57 -2.51
N ILE A 42 -7.58 -19.48 -1.73
CA ILE A 42 -7.87 -19.50 -0.29
C ILE A 42 -9.34 -19.89 -0.04
N GLY A 43 -10.26 -19.36 -0.83
CA GLY A 43 -11.68 -19.75 -0.77
C GLY A 43 -11.92 -21.21 -1.08
N ALA A 44 -11.26 -21.75 -2.12
CA ALA A 44 -11.32 -23.16 -2.48
C ALA A 44 -10.74 -24.06 -1.37
N LEU A 45 -9.60 -23.68 -0.79
CA LEU A 45 -8.99 -24.40 0.33
C LEU A 45 -9.94 -24.44 1.54
N TRP A 46 -10.63 -23.35 1.83
CA TRP A 46 -11.61 -23.31 2.91
C TRP A 46 -12.79 -24.27 2.68
N MET A 47 -13.30 -24.31 1.45
CA MET A 47 -14.38 -25.26 1.10
C MET A 47 -13.89 -26.71 1.14
N ASP A 48 -12.71 -26.99 0.60
CA ASP A 48 -12.12 -28.33 0.56
C ASP A 48 -11.80 -28.87 1.96
N SER A 49 -11.38 -28.00 2.87
CA SER A 49 -11.14 -28.33 4.27
C SER A 49 -12.41 -28.47 5.13
N GLN A 50 -13.61 -28.54 4.49
CA GLN A 50 -14.88 -28.58 5.20
C GLN A 50 -15.10 -27.36 6.12
N TYR A 51 -14.68 -26.20 5.67
CA TYR A 51 -14.79 -24.92 6.39
C TYR A 51 -13.94 -24.85 7.67
N ASP A 52 -12.86 -25.64 7.75
CA ASP A 52 -11.92 -25.55 8.88
C ASP A 52 -11.01 -24.32 8.76
N PHE A 53 -11.34 -23.30 9.57
CA PHE A 53 -10.58 -22.06 9.62
C PHE A 53 -9.10 -22.26 10.01
N LYS A 54 -8.79 -23.28 10.81
CA LYS A 54 -7.40 -23.54 11.25
C LYS A 54 -6.50 -23.91 10.08
N VAL A 55 -7.02 -24.68 9.12
CA VAL A 55 -6.27 -25.06 7.91
C VAL A 55 -5.94 -23.83 7.08
N VAL A 56 -6.94 -22.98 6.82
CA VAL A 56 -6.77 -21.74 6.04
C VAL A 56 -5.86 -20.76 6.76
N TYR A 57 -6.05 -20.59 8.06
CA TYR A 57 -5.19 -19.73 8.89
C TYR A 57 -3.72 -20.18 8.83
N GLY A 58 -3.48 -21.47 9.03
CA GLY A 58 -2.13 -22.05 8.95
C GLY A 58 -1.48 -21.83 7.59
N PHE A 59 -2.24 -22.02 6.51
CA PHE A 59 -1.76 -21.73 5.16
C PHE A 59 -1.38 -20.25 4.96
N ILE A 60 -2.26 -19.32 5.37
CA ILE A 60 -2.02 -17.88 5.21
C ILE A 60 -0.81 -17.43 6.05
N VAL A 61 -0.73 -17.85 7.31
CA VAL A 61 0.38 -17.50 8.21
C VAL A 61 1.70 -18.04 7.65
N GLY A 62 1.74 -19.32 7.27
CA GLY A 62 2.95 -19.93 6.70
C GLY A 62 3.37 -19.26 5.38
N LEU A 63 2.41 -18.85 4.55
CA LEU A 63 2.68 -18.10 3.31
C LEU A 63 3.31 -16.73 3.61
N ILE A 64 2.79 -16.02 4.60
CA ILE A 64 3.28 -14.70 5.02
C ILE A 64 4.67 -14.83 5.63
N GLU A 65 4.86 -15.71 6.61
CA GLU A 65 6.14 -15.90 7.30
C GLU A 65 7.26 -16.31 6.36
N LYS A 66 6.96 -17.19 5.40
CA LYS A 66 7.96 -17.67 4.42
C LYS A 66 8.37 -16.62 3.40
N HIS A 67 7.45 -15.73 2.99
CA HIS A 67 7.65 -14.88 1.82
C HIS A 67 7.64 -13.38 2.09
N ILE A 68 7.24 -12.95 3.28
CA ILE A 68 7.11 -11.53 3.65
C ILE A 68 8.02 -11.20 4.83
N ASN A 69 8.90 -10.24 4.63
CA ASN A 69 9.69 -9.68 5.71
C ASN A 69 8.89 -8.56 6.40
N ILE A 70 8.10 -8.94 7.41
CA ILE A 70 7.25 -8.00 8.16
C ILE A 70 8.06 -6.86 8.80
N PRO A 71 9.20 -7.08 9.48
CA PRO A 71 10.03 -6.00 9.99
C PRO A 71 10.42 -4.98 8.93
N LYS A 72 10.80 -5.44 7.72
CA LYS A 72 11.14 -4.55 6.61
C LYS A 72 9.96 -3.71 6.13
N ILE A 73 8.75 -4.28 6.14
CA ILE A 73 7.52 -3.53 5.79
C ILE A 73 7.22 -2.47 6.84
N LEU A 74 7.33 -2.80 8.11
CA LEU A 74 7.10 -1.87 9.23
C LEU A 74 8.13 -0.73 9.24
N MET A 75 9.41 -1.04 8.99
CA MET A 75 10.46 -0.03 8.87
C MET A 75 10.27 0.89 7.65
N ASN A 76 9.68 0.38 6.57
CA ASN A 76 9.38 1.14 5.35
C ASN A 76 7.97 1.76 5.37
N ASN A 77 7.41 2.00 6.55
CA ASN A 77 6.11 2.69 6.65
C ASN A 77 6.21 4.10 6.08
N ARG A 78 5.88 4.25 4.79
CA ARG A 78 5.90 5.51 4.04
C ARG A 78 4.62 6.32 4.20
N ASN A 79 3.76 5.96 5.16
CA ASN A 79 2.55 6.74 5.42
C ASN A 79 2.85 7.91 6.36
N TYR A 80 3.63 8.84 5.84
CA TYR A 80 4.05 10.03 6.60
C TYR A 80 2.86 10.90 7.02
N LYS A 81 1.78 10.91 6.23
CA LYS A 81 0.55 11.64 6.59
C LYS A 81 -0.08 11.12 7.87
N GLU A 82 -0.20 9.80 8.00
CA GLU A 82 -0.75 9.16 9.19
C GLU A 82 0.15 9.37 10.42
N GLN A 83 1.46 9.24 10.23
CA GLN A 83 2.43 9.48 11.29
C GLN A 83 2.35 10.92 11.81
N LEU A 84 2.33 11.90 10.90
CA LEU A 84 2.20 13.31 11.23
C LEU A 84 0.87 13.59 11.95
N GLN A 85 -0.22 13.02 11.45
CA GLN A 85 -1.54 13.17 12.08
C GLN A 85 -1.55 12.66 13.52
N LYS A 86 -0.99 11.48 13.80
CA LYS A 86 -0.89 10.91 15.15
C LYS A 86 -0.10 11.81 16.09
N ILE A 87 1.04 12.35 15.64
CA ILE A 87 1.87 13.26 16.44
C ILE A 87 1.11 14.56 16.71
N TYR A 88 0.46 15.12 15.69
CA TYR A 88 -0.28 16.37 15.83
C TYR A 88 -1.49 16.23 16.76
N GLN A 89 -2.24 15.14 16.64
CA GLN A 89 -3.36 14.85 17.52
C GLN A 89 -2.91 14.65 18.97
N ALA A 90 -1.80 13.94 19.18
CA ALA A 90 -1.27 13.70 20.51
C ALA A 90 -0.71 14.98 21.18
N LYS A 91 0.02 15.82 20.41
CA LYS A 91 0.70 17.01 20.96
C LYS A 91 -0.18 18.27 20.98
N PHE A 92 -1.02 18.44 19.97
CA PHE A 92 -1.73 19.71 19.74
C PHE A 92 -3.25 19.57 19.68
N HIS A 93 -3.79 18.34 19.83
CA HIS A 93 -5.23 18.03 19.72
C HIS A 93 -5.85 18.56 18.42
N HIS A 94 -5.06 18.61 17.34
CA HIS A 94 -5.43 19.16 16.04
C HIS A 94 -4.98 18.23 14.91
N THR A 95 -5.69 18.27 13.78
CA THR A 95 -5.30 17.54 12.57
C THR A 95 -4.65 18.52 11.59
N PRO A 96 -3.42 18.23 11.09
CA PRO A 96 -2.78 19.10 10.09
C PRO A 96 -3.57 19.11 8.80
N THR A 97 -3.67 20.27 8.17
CA THR A 97 -4.36 20.45 6.89
C THR A 97 -3.37 20.53 5.73
N TYR A 98 -3.83 20.22 4.53
CA TYR A 98 -2.99 20.23 3.33
C TYR A 98 -3.55 21.22 2.31
N THR A 99 -2.70 22.08 1.81
CA THR A 99 -3.06 23.05 0.75
C THR A 99 -2.17 22.85 -0.47
N MET A 100 -2.73 23.14 -1.64
CA MET A 100 -1.98 23.13 -2.89
C MET A 100 -1.37 24.50 -3.12
N LEU A 101 -0.06 24.57 -3.27
CA LEU A 101 0.67 25.80 -3.57
C LEU A 101 0.77 26.04 -5.07
N SER A 102 1.02 24.99 -5.84
CA SER A 102 1.07 25.07 -7.29
C SER A 102 0.73 23.74 -7.95
N SER A 103 0.27 23.82 -9.19
CA SER A 103 -0.01 22.67 -10.04
C SER A 103 0.46 22.99 -11.46
N SER A 104 1.30 22.14 -12.02
CA SER A 104 1.72 22.18 -13.42
C SER A 104 1.61 20.80 -14.06
N THR A 105 1.85 20.69 -15.35
CA THR A 105 1.83 19.41 -16.06
C THR A 105 2.82 18.45 -15.39
N ASN A 106 2.30 17.41 -14.72
CA ASN A 106 3.06 16.39 -14.00
C ASN A 106 3.82 16.83 -12.73
N LEU A 107 3.50 17.98 -12.15
CA LEU A 107 4.09 18.39 -10.87
C LEU A 107 3.06 19.11 -9.99
N TYR A 108 2.82 18.53 -8.81
CA TYR A 108 2.00 19.10 -7.76
C TYR A 108 2.88 19.50 -6.59
N THR A 109 2.73 20.73 -6.09
CA THR A 109 3.38 21.19 -4.87
C THR A 109 2.33 21.37 -3.79
N MET A 110 2.48 20.62 -2.70
CA MET A 110 1.58 20.63 -1.55
C MET A 110 2.30 21.12 -0.30
N ALA A 111 1.62 21.90 0.50
CA ALA A 111 2.07 22.29 1.82
C ALA A 111 1.21 21.66 2.91
N VAL A 112 1.81 21.36 4.05
CA VAL A 112 1.14 21.04 5.31
C VAL A 112 1.06 22.30 6.16
N LEU A 113 -0.10 22.55 6.72
CA LEU A 113 -0.36 23.69 7.60
C LEU A 113 -0.57 23.20 9.03
N ASP A 114 -0.05 23.98 9.97
CA ASP A 114 -0.37 23.83 11.40
C ASP A 114 -1.74 24.45 11.73
N LYS A 115 -2.11 24.44 13.00
CA LYS A 115 -3.35 25.05 13.51
C LYS A 115 -3.46 26.57 13.29
N ASN A 116 -2.33 27.24 13.08
CA ASN A 116 -2.25 28.71 12.86
C ASN A 116 -2.15 29.07 11.37
N GLY A 117 -2.21 28.06 10.47
CA GLY A 117 -2.06 28.28 9.02
C GLY A 117 -0.60 28.44 8.56
N VAL A 118 0.38 28.14 9.43
CA VAL A 118 1.81 28.21 9.07
C VAL A 118 2.22 26.96 8.31
N HIS A 119 3.01 27.13 7.25
CA HIS A 119 3.56 26.00 6.49
C HIS A 119 4.65 25.28 7.28
N ILE A 120 4.39 24.03 7.66
CA ILE A 120 5.31 23.19 8.42
C ILE A 120 6.03 22.16 7.57
N GLY A 121 5.65 22.01 6.30
CA GLY A 121 6.34 21.14 5.36
C GLY A 121 5.80 21.33 3.95
N ILE A 122 6.69 21.28 2.95
CA ILE A 122 6.35 21.45 1.54
C ILE A 122 6.94 20.29 0.75
N GLY A 123 6.14 19.68 -0.12
CA GLY A 123 6.56 18.56 -0.97
C GLY A 123 6.05 18.70 -2.39
N SER A 124 6.87 18.31 -3.37
CA SER A 124 6.51 18.31 -4.78
C SER A 124 6.67 16.92 -5.38
N ALA A 125 5.68 16.45 -6.15
CA ALA A 125 5.69 15.15 -6.78
C ALA A 125 4.75 15.10 -8.00
N PRO A 126 4.88 14.08 -8.87
CA PRO A 126 4.02 13.92 -10.05
C PRO A 126 2.53 13.74 -9.74
N THR A 127 2.18 13.31 -8.54
CA THR A 127 0.78 13.17 -8.11
C THR A 127 0.55 13.93 -6.81
N LYS A 128 -0.68 14.47 -6.64
CA LYS A 128 -1.09 15.16 -5.42
C LYS A 128 -0.84 14.32 -4.16
N LYS A 129 -1.22 13.02 -4.21
CA LYS A 129 -1.03 12.09 -3.08
C LYS A 129 0.43 11.90 -2.68
N GLN A 130 1.34 11.81 -3.66
CA GLN A 130 2.78 11.71 -3.38
C GLN A 130 3.35 13.02 -2.84
N ALA A 131 2.92 14.17 -3.39
CA ALA A 131 3.33 15.48 -2.91
C ALA A 131 2.91 15.71 -1.44
N GLU A 132 1.69 15.32 -1.07
CA GLU A 132 1.20 15.35 0.31
C GLU A 132 2.04 14.45 1.25
N GLN A 133 2.44 13.26 0.81
CA GLN A 133 3.31 12.39 1.60
C GLN A 133 4.70 13.01 1.81
N LEU A 134 5.26 13.65 0.79
CA LEU A 134 6.56 14.32 0.90
C LEU A 134 6.48 15.57 1.78
N ALA A 135 5.38 16.33 1.69
CA ALA A 135 5.13 17.47 2.58
C ALA A 135 5.04 17.01 4.05
N ALA A 136 4.29 15.92 4.30
CA ALA A 136 4.18 15.32 5.63
C ALA A 136 5.53 14.82 6.16
N LYS A 137 6.36 14.19 5.30
CA LYS A 137 7.71 13.76 5.67
C LYS A 137 8.56 14.92 6.17
N LYS A 138 8.61 16.02 5.39
CA LYS A 138 9.37 17.21 5.80
C LYS A 138 8.85 17.87 7.08
N ALA A 139 7.53 17.83 7.31
CA ALA A 139 6.96 18.28 8.56
C ALA A 139 7.38 17.39 9.73
N LEU A 140 7.46 16.06 9.54
CA LEU A 140 7.92 15.11 10.57
C LEU A 140 9.37 15.33 10.98
N ASP A 141 10.24 15.75 10.03
CA ASP A 141 11.66 16.01 10.31
C ASP A 141 11.85 17.12 11.37
N GLN A 142 10.83 17.95 11.62
CA GLN A 142 10.85 18.98 12.68
C GLN A 142 10.53 18.41 14.09
N PHE A 143 10.07 17.17 14.18
CA PHE A 143 9.70 16.50 15.43
C PHE A 143 10.70 15.42 15.87
N ASN A 144 11.68 15.14 15.04
CA ASN A 144 12.82 14.27 15.32
C ASN A 144 14.02 15.12 15.76
#